data_83618804cdaa8e51f621fa131b6fad68
#
_entry.id   83618804cdaa8e51f621fa131b6fad68
#
_cell.length_a   1.000
_cell.length_b   1.000
_cell.length_c   1.000
_cell.angle_alpha   90.00
_cell.angle_beta   90.00
_cell.angle_gamma   90.00
#
_symmetry.space_group_name_H-M   'P 1'
#
loop_
_entity.id
_entity.type
_entity.pdbx_description
1 polymer ?
#
loop_
_entity_poly.entity_id
_entity_poly.type
_entity_poly.pdbx_seq_one_letter_code
_entity_poly.pdbx_strand_id
1 'polypeptide(L)' 'MDQQSKKLKELVSNYKTTFNTDTGKIVLDDLKKRSHFFNTTHVKGDSHESAFYEGQRSLVLFIESLLNQKD' A
#
# COMPACT_ATOMS: atom_id res chain seq x y z
N MET A 1 2.15 -26.80 7.73
CA MET A 1 2.10 -25.34 7.72
C MET A 1 1.13 -24.84 8.75
N ASP A 2 1.48 -23.78 9.44
CA ASP A 2 0.58 -23.21 10.42
C ASP A 2 -0.51 -22.37 9.75
N GLN A 3 -1.53 -22.03 10.53
CA GLN A 3 -2.66 -21.26 10.01
C GLN A 3 -2.29 -19.84 9.61
N GLN A 4 -1.25 -19.27 10.25
CA GLN A 4 -0.84 -17.91 9.94
C GLN A 4 -0.24 -17.80 8.54
N SER A 5 0.58 -18.78 8.15
CA SER A 5 1.14 -18.80 6.79
C SER A 5 0.05 -18.93 5.74
N LYS A 6 -0.95 -19.76 6.00
CA LYS A 6 -2.07 -19.97 5.10
C LYS A 6 -2.92 -18.69 4.98
N LYS A 7 -3.19 -18.04 6.11
CA LYS A 7 -3.96 -16.78 6.11
C LYS A 7 -3.22 -15.68 5.38
N LEU A 8 -1.90 -15.61 5.53
CA LEU A 8 -1.10 -14.61 4.82
C LEU A 8 -1.17 -14.85 3.31
N LYS A 9 -1.07 -16.10 2.88
CA LYS A 9 -1.16 -16.42 1.45
C LYS A 9 -2.53 -16.04 0.89
N GLU A 10 -3.59 -16.27 1.65
CA GLU A 10 -4.94 -15.90 1.23
C GLU A 10 -5.07 -14.38 1.13
N LEU A 11 -4.51 -13.66 2.08
CA LEU A 11 -4.53 -12.19 2.05
C LEU A 11 -3.80 -11.66 0.84
N VAL A 12 -2.60 -12.16 0.58
CA VAL A 12 -1.81 -11.77 -0.60
C VAL A 12 -2.60 -12.04 -1.88
N SER A 13 -3.22 -13.20 -1.98
CA SER A 13 -4.02 -13.57 -3.13
C SER A 13 -5.18 -12.60 -3.33
N ASN A 14 -5.86 -12.23 -2.25
CA ASN A 14 -6.99 -11.29 -2.32
C ASN A 14 -6.54 -9.92 -2.80
N TYR A 15 -5.41 -9.43 -2.29
CA TYR A 15 -4.86 -8.15 -2.75
C TYR A 15 -4.51 -8.20 -4.23
N LYS A 16 -3.83 -9.27 -4.66
CA LYS A 16 -3.46 -9.42 -6.07
C LYS A 16 -4.69 -9.49 -6.97
N THR A 17 -5.69 -10.27 -6.57
CA THR A 17 -6.92 -10.39 -7.36
C THR A 17 -7.62 -9.03 -7.49
N THR A 18 -7.64 -8.26 -6.41
CA THR A 18 -8.31 -6.97 -6.40
C THR A 18 -7.58 -5.91 -7.23
N PHE A 19 -6.27 -5.80 -7.04
CA PHE A 19 -5.50 -4.70 -7.62
C PHE A 19 -4.84 -5.02 -8.95
N ASN A 20 -4.76 -6.29 -9.35
CA ASN A 20 -4.18 -6.66 -10.66
C ASN A 20 -5.22 -6.74 -11.78
N THR A 21 -6.37 -6.12 -11.58
CA THR A 21 -7.36 -5.89 -12.63
C THR A 21 -7.19 -4.48 -13.18
N ASP A 22 -7.79 -4.21 -14.35
CA ASP A 22 -7.72 -2.85 -14.92
C ASP A 22 -8.30 -1.82 -13.96
N THR A 23 -9.47 -2.09 -13.42
CA THR A 23 -10.12 -1.19 -12.46
C THR A 23 -9.30 -1.06 -11.19
N GLY A 24 -8.78 -2.18 -10.68
CA GLY A 24 -7.97 -2.19 -9.46
C GLY A 24 -6.70 -1.35 -9.61
N LYS A 25 -6.07 -1.42 -10.76
CA LYS A 25 -4.87 -0.61 -11.03
C LYS A 25 -5.19 0.88 -11.04
N ILE A 26 -6.34 1.25 -11.59
CA ILE A 26 -6.78 2.65 -11.59
C ILE A 26 -7.00 3.13 -10.17
N VAL A 27 -7.66 2.32 -9.34
CA VAL A 27 -7.91 2.65 -7.94
C VAL A 27 -6.60 2.78 -7.17
N LEU A 28 -5.68 1.85 -7.37
CA LEU A 28 -4.39 1.89 -6.67
C LEU A 28 -3.60 3.14 -7.05
N ASP A 29 -3.61 3.52 -8.33
CA ASP A 29 -2.95 4.73 -8.79
C ASP A 29 -3.55 5.97 -8.11
N ASP A 30 -4.87 6.02 -7.99
CA ASP A 30 -5.54 7.10 -7.28
C ASP A 30 -5.14 7.15 -5.82
N LEU A 31 -5.09 6.00 -5.15
CA LEU A 31 -4.66 5.93 -3.75
C LEU A 31 -3.22 6.43 -3.58
N LYS A 32 -2.35 6.10 -4.52
CA LYS A 32 -0.97 6.59 -4.49
C LYS A 32 -0.91 8.12 -4.57
N LYS A 33 -1.72 8.70 -5.44
CA LYS A 33 -1.78 10.15 -5.57
C LYS A 33 -2.30 10.81 -4.30
N ARG A 34 -3.37 10.26 -3.73
CA ARG A 34 -3.98 10.82 -2.52
C ARG A 34 -3.11 10.68 -1.30
N SER A 35 -2.28 9.64 -1.25
CA SER A 35 -1.41 9.36 -0.11
C SER A 35 -0.05 10.05 -0.19
N HIS A 36 0.17 10.87 -1.19
CA HIS A 36 1.47 11.50 -1.43
C HIS A 36 2.59 10.49 -1.64
N PHE A 37 2.26 9.34 -2.24
CA PHE A 37 3.22 8.24 -2.42
C PHE A 37 4.42 8.66 -3.26
N PHE A 38 4.20 9.49 -4.28
CA PHE A 38 5.25 9.92 -5.20
C PHE A 38 5.96 11.19 -4.76
N ASN A 39 5.52 11.81 -3.68
CA ASN A 39 6.05 13.09 -3.21
C ASN A 39 6.90 12.87 -1.96
N THR A 40 7.79 13.83 -1.68
CA THR A 40 8.45 13.81 -0.38
C THR A 40 7.42 14.08 0.71
N THR A 41 7.52 13.31 1.80
CA THR A 41 6.63 13.48 2.93
C THR A 41 7.20 14.45 3.95
N HIS A 42 8.45 14.88 3.77
CA HIS A 42 9.07 15.82 4.68
C HIS A 42 8.56 17.23 4.42
N VAL A 43 7.94 17.81 5.44
CA VAL A 43 7.48 19.20 5.40
C VAL A 43 8.37 19.99 6.34
N LYS A 44 9.08 20.96 5.77
CA LYS A 44 10.06 21.75 6.53
C LYS A 44 9.35 22.55 7.62
N GLY A 45 9.80 22.35 8.85
CA GLY A 45 9.26 23.09 9.99
C GLY A 45 7.96 22.52 10.57
N ASP A 46 7.44 21.41 10.03
CA ASP A 46 6.20 20.82 10.53
C ASP A 46 6.34 19.29 10.62
N SER A 47 6.72 18.80 11.80
CA SER A 47 6.91 17.37 12.02
C SER A 47 5.57 16.62 12.10
N HIS A 48 4.49 17.27 12.53
CA HIS A 48 3.17 16.65 12.61
C HIS A 48 2.61 16.37 11.21
N GLU A 49 2.74 17.33 10.31
CA GLU A 49 2.28 17.16 8.94
C GLU A 49 3.10 16.10 8.23
N SER A 50 4.41 16.09 8.44
CA SER A 50 5.28 15.05 7.87
C SER A 50 4.89 13.66 8.36
N ALA A 51 4.59 13.51 9.65
CA ALA A 51 4.16 12.23 10.23
C ALA A 51 2.83 11.78 9.64
N PHE A 52 1.91 12.71 9.42
CA PHE A 52 0.62 12.41 8.80
C PHE A 52 0.79 11.85 7.39
N TYR A 53 1.61 12.51 6.57
CA TYR A 53 1.86 12.03 5.20
C TYR A 53 2.60 10.71 5.19
N GLU A 54 3.54 10.50 6.11
CA GLU A 54 4.24 9.23 6.23
C GLU A 54 3.29 8.10 6.60
N GLY A 55 2.29 8.37 7.45
CA GLY A 55 1.26 7.39 7.79
C GLY A 55 0.45 6.98 6.57
N GLN A 56 0.03 7.94 5.74
CA GLN A 56 -0.69 7.66 4.50
C GLN A 56 0.17 6.85 3.54
N ARG A 57 1.41 7.26 3.35
CA ARG A 57 2.34 6.59 2.46
C ARG A 57 2.63 5.16 2.92
N SER A 58 2.74 4.97 4.23
CA SER A 58 2.99 3.66 4.82
C SER A 58 1.90 2.65 4.47
N LEU A 59 0.65 3.07 4.48
CA LEU A 59 -0.45 2.18 4.12
C LEU A 59 -0.34 1.72 2.66
N VAL A 60 -0.04 2.65 1.76
CA VAL A 60 0.10 2.30 0.34
C VAL A 60 1.32 1.42 0.12
N LEU A 61 2.42 1.66 0.86
CA LEU A 61 3.59 0.79 0.80
C LEU A 61 3.24 -0.63 1.26
N PHE A 62 2.38 -0.77 2.25
CA PHE A 62 1.90 -2.08 2.69
C PHE A 62 1.17 -2.80 1.55
N ILE A 63 0.27 -2.11 0.85
CA ILE A 63 -0.44 -2.70 -0.28
C ILE A 63 0.56 -3.15 -1.34
N GLU A 64 1.52 -2.29 -1.69
CA GLU A 64 2.55 -2.63 -2.67
C GLU A 64 3.37 -3.85 -2.24
N SER A 65 3.67 -3.96 -0.95
CA SER A 65 4.46 -5.09 -0.46
C SER A 65 3.72 -6.41 -0.66
N LEU A 66 2.41 -6.42 -0.49
CA LEU A 66 1.62 -7.62 -0.73
C LEU A 66 1.54 -7.96 -2.22
N LEU A 67 1.40 -6.94 -3.07
CA LEU A 67 1.35 -7.16 -4.52
C LEU A 67 2.68 -7.67 -5.06
N ASN A 68 3.78 -7.37 -4.41
CA ASN A 68 5.11 -7.79 -4.84
C ASN A 68 5.53 -9.13 -4.24
N GLN A 69 4.70 -9.75 -3.40
CA GLN A 69 5.00 -11.07 -2.87
C GLN A 69 4.98 -12.10 -3.99
N LYS A 70 5.95 -13.00 -3.96
CA LYS A 70 5.98 -14.11 -4.90
C LYS A 70 5.05 -15.23 -4.43
N ASP A 71 4.45 -15.88 -5.39
CA ASP A 71 3.57 -17.02 -5.10
C ASP A 71 4.35 -18.24 -4.63
#